data_9d9a03e837074e3f7855d28223342944
#
_entry.id   9d9a03e837074e3f7855d28223342944
#
_cell.length_a   1.000
_cell.length_b   1.000
_cell.length_c   1.000
_cell.angle_alpha   90.00
_cell.angle_beta   90.00
_cell.angle_gamma   90.00
#
_symmetry.space_group_name_H-M   'P 1'
#
loop_
_entity.id
_entity.type
_entity.pdbx_description
1 polymer ?
#
loop_
_entity_poly.entity_id
_entity_poly.type
_entity_poly.pdbx_seq_one_letter_code
_entity_poly.pdbx_strand_id
1 'polypeptide(L)'
;MNKSAALQMVVSMALFGSIGFFTRQTGVSAEALVFIRCICATLFLGGLWLLLGYAKREVWQRREVIRTLVCGVFLVLNWVFLFKAFEAMSISAAISIYNLAPIFVLIMGTLFLGERINIQSVLAVVVCFLGSLFVVGIEQFKSVDNFLNSGFIWAILSAFCYAMTMFIGKNIQQLSSYATTFLQTIVGIFMLAPIVSMAEFSGLSTTNWLYILGTGFIHTGFVYYLFFNSLRKLPALVTSALVFVDPLVAILLDVVILNFRPSWLQLLGIAFIFGGIIYTLLKPVPQAAVDNKSDLA
;
A
#
# COMPACT_ATOMS: atom_id res chain seq x y z
N MET A 1 -16.94 -5.00 13.68
CA MET A 1 -16.02 -4.45 12.65
C MET A 1 -16.41 -3.01 12.33
N ASN A 2 -15.47 -2.10 12.22
CA ASN A 2 -15.73 -0.70 11.86
C ASN A 2 -16.01 -0.59 10.35
N LYS A 3 -17.29 -0.48 9.97
CA LYS A 3 -17.73 -0.46 8.56
C LYS A 3 -17.14 0.73 7.78
N SER A 4 -17.04 1.90 8.43
CA SER A 4 -16.45 3.10 7.81
C SER A 4 -14.96 2.91 7.50
N ALA A 5 -14.21 2.30 8.43
CA ALA A 5 -12.80 2.01 8.19
C ALA A 5 -12.60 0.96 7.09
N ALA A 6 -13.46 -0.08 7.03
CA ALA A 6 -13.40 -1.06 5.96
C ALA A 6 -13.67 -0.42 4.58
N LEU A 7 -14.67 0.47 4.48
CA LEU A 7 -14.96 1.21 3.25
C LEU A 7 -13.79 2.12 2.83
N GLN A 8 -13.18 2.84 3.78
CA GLN A 8 -12.00 3.68 3.51
C GLN A 8 -10.83 2.84 2.97
N MET A 9 -10.61 1.64 3.54
CA MET A 9 -9.59 0.72 3.06
C MET A 9 -9.89 0.24 1.63
N VAL A 10 -11.12 -0.17 1.34
CA VAL A 10 -11.55 -0.59 -0.01
C VAL A 10 -11.34 0.53 -1.03
N VAL A 11 -11.76 1.77 -0.70
CA VAL A 11 -11.55 2.94 -1.57
C VAL A 11 -10.06 3.20 -1.80
N SER A 12 -9.24 3.11 -0.73
CA SER A 12 -7.79 3.28 -0.84
C SER A 12 -7.18 2.25 -1.78
N MET A 13 -7.53 0.97 -1.61
CA MET A 13 -7.00 -0.11 -2.45
C MET A 13 -7.50 -0.01 -3.90
N ALA A 14 -8.75 0.38 -4.10
CA ALA A 14 -9.29 0.61 -5.43
C ALA A 14 -8.54 1.72 -6.18
N LEU A 15 -8.22 2.82 -5.49
CA LEU A 15 -7.42 3.89 -6.07
C LEU A 15 -5.96 3.45 -6.30
N PHE A 16 -5.35 2.68 -5.38
CA PHE A 16 -4.02 2.12 -5.61
C PHE A 16 -3.97 1.22 -6.85
N GLY A 17 -5.01 0.43 -7.11
CA GLY A 17 -5.09 -0.40 -8.31
C GLY A 17 -4.99 0.36 -9.63
N SER A 18 -5.29 1.66 -9.62
CA SER A 18 -5.13 2.52 -10.81
C SER A 18 -3.72 3.11 -10.98
N ILE A 19 -2.85 3.01 -9.97
CA ILE A 19 -1.56 3.71 -9.96
C ILE A 19 -0.64 3.29 -11.12
N GLY A 20 -0.67 2.01 -11.50
CA GLY A 20 0.13 1.48 -12.60
C GLY A 20 -0.19 2.14 -13.95
N PHE A 21 -1.46 2.48 -14.18
CA PHE A 21 -1.87 3.23 -15.35
C PHE A 21 -1.30 4.67 -15.32
N PHE A 22 -1.42 5.35 -14.18
CA PHE A 22 -0.93 6.73 -14.04
C PHE A 22 0.58 6.83 -14.16
N THR A 23 1.34 5.93 -13.52
CA THR A 23 2.81 5.98 -13.50
C THR A 23 3.43 5.85 -14.89
N ARG A 24 2.84 5.05 -15.78
CA ARG A 24 3.30 4.90 -17.17
C ARG A 24 3.24 6.19 -17.98
N GLN A 25 2.39 7.12 -17.60
CA GLN A 25 2.13 8.36 -18.35
C GLN A 25 2.94 9.54 -17.80
N THR A 26 3.72 9.36 -16.75
CA THR A 26 4.45 10.47 -16.09
C THR A 26 5.71 10.89 -16.85
N GLY A 27 6.40 9.94 -17.51
CA GLY A 27 7.62 10.22 -18.29
C GLY A 27 8.87 10.53 -17.45
N VAL A 28 8.85 10.24 -16.14
CA VAL A 28 9.98 10.45 -15.21
C VAL A 28 10.40 9.13 -14.56
N SER A 29 11.62 9.09 -14.01
CA SER A 29 12.13 7.92 -13.28
C SER A 29 11.32 7.62 -12.01
N ALA A 30 11.53 6.41 -11.46
CA ALA A 30 10.89 5.97 -10.22
C ALA A 30 11.18 6.95 -9.06
N GLU A 31 12.43 7.34 -8.89
CA GLU A 31 12.88 8.23 -7.83
C GLU A 31 12.29 9.63 -7.98
N ALA A 32 12.31 10.17 -9.20
CA ALA A 32 11.77 11.49 -9.50
C ALA A 32 10.25 11.54 -9.27
N LEU A 33 9.52 10.48 -9.68
CA LEU A 33 8.09 10.38 -9.43
C LEU A 33 7.79 10.33 -7.93
N VAL A 34 8.50 9.50 -7.15
CA VAL A 34 8.29 9.41 -5.69
C VAL A 34 8.61 10.75 -5.02
N PHE A 35 9.66 11.43 -5.45
CA PHE A 35 10.03 12.75 -4.92
C PHE A 35 8.92 13.79 -5.10
N ILE A 36 8.45 13.97 -6.33
CA ILE A 36 7.40 14.98 -6.60
C ILE A 36 6.06 14.61 -5.96
N ARG A 37 5.72 13.32 -5.87
CA ARG A 37 4.55 12.83 -5.14
C ARG A 37 4.61 13.20 -3.66
N CYS A 38 5.78 13.08 -3.04
CA CYS A 38 5.99 13.48 -1.64
C CYS A 38 5.76 14.99 -1.47
N ILE A 39 6.26 15.83 -2.39
CA ILE A 39 6.01 17.27 -2.37
C ILE A 39 4.53 17.57 -2.48
N CYS A 40 3.85 17.02 -3.48
CA CYS A 40 2.41 17.24 -3.68
C CYS A 40 1.58 16.82 -2.47
N ALA A 41 1.86 15.64 -1.89
CA ALA A 41 1.14 15.15 -0.72
C ALA A 41 1.44 15.98 0.54
N THR A 42 2.69 16.41 0.73
CA THR A 42 3.08 17.31 1.83
C THR A 42 2.32 18.63 1.75
N LEU A 43 2.26 19.26 0.57
CA LEU A 43 1.53 20.51 0.36
C LEU A 43 0.03 20.33 0.57
N PHE A 44 -0.54 19.27 0.00
CA PHE A 44 -1.98 18.99 0.09
C PHE A 44 -2.42 18.69 1.52
N LEU A 45 -1.79 17.70 2.15
CA LEU A 45 -2.18 17.28 3.50
C LEU A 45 -1.76 18.30 4.57
N GLY A 46 -0.57 18.90 4.42
CA GLY A 46 -0.13 19.98 5.30
C GLY A 46 -1.04 21.20 5.20
N GLY A 47 -1.43 21.58 3.98
CA GLY A 47 -2.40 22.65 3.75
C GLY A 47 -3.77 22.36 4.39
N LEU A 48 -4.34 21.19 4.14
CA LEU A 48 -5.61 20.78 4.76
C LEU A 48 -5.51 20.70 6.29
N TRP A 49 -4.43 20.14 6.82
CA TRP A 49 -4.20 19.99 8.24
C TRP A 49 -4.15 21.34 8.96
N LEU A 50 -3.49 22.35 8.35
CA LEU A 50 -3.43 23.71 8.87
C LEU A 50 -4.76 24.44 8.72
N LEU A 51 -5.39 24.41 7.54
CA LEU A 51 -6.64 25.11 7.23
C LEU A 51 -7.81 24.62 8.08
N LEU A 52 -7.90 23.30 8.31
CA LEU A 52 -8.94 22.69 9.13
C LEU A 52 -8.67 22.83 10.66
N GLY A 53 -7.54 23.43 11.04
CA GLY A 53 -7.18 23.67 12.43
C GLY A 53 -6.79 22.43 13.22
N TYR A 54 -6.65 21.27 12.56
CA TYR A 54 -6.26 20.03 13.24
C TYR A 54 -4.82 20.09 13.77
N ALA A 55 -3.95 20.87 13.15
CA ALA A 55 -2.56 21.06 13.61
C ALA A 55 -2.49 21.55 15.06
N LYS A 56 -3.43 22.41 15.49
CA LYS A 56 -3.50 22.93 16.86
C LYS A 56 -3.95 21.90 17.89
N ARG A 57 -4.56 20.82 17.45
CA ARG A 57 -5.10 19.74 18.30
C ARG A 57 -4.21 18.51 18.31
N GLU A 58 -3.09 18.56 17.60
CA GLU A 58 -2.19 17.41 17.46
C GLU A 58 -1.45 17.14 18.77
N VAL A 59 -1.40 15.87 19.16
CA VAL A 59 -0.70 15.44 20.36
C VAL A 59 0.69 14.93 19.97
N TRP A 60 1.70 15.77 20.14
CA TRP A 60 3.06 15.45 19.79
C TRP A 60 3.75 14.63 20.87
N GLN A 61 3.79 13.33 20.69
CA GLN A 61 4.59 12.43 21.54
C GLN A 61 5.85 11.99 20.79
N ARG A 62 7.02 12.17 21.41
CA ARG A 62 8.31 11.83 20.81
C ARG A 62 8.35 10.42 20.23
N ARG A 63 7.76 9.44 20.94
CA ARG A 63 7.71 8.04 20.51
C ARG A 63 6.88 7.85 19.24
N GLU A 64 5.73 8.52 19.15
CA GLU A 64 4.85 8.47 17.98
C GLU A 64 5.50 9.14 16.76
N VAL A 65 6.17 10.29 16.97
CA VAL A 65 6.91 10.97 15.90
C VAL A 65 8.03 10.09 15.36
N ILE A 66 8.86 9.49 16.24
CA ILE A 66 9.94 8.58 15.81
C ILE A 66 9.37 7.38 15.04
N ARG A 67 8.29 6.76 15.53
CA ARG A 67 7.62 5.67 14.80
C ARG A 67 7.14 6.10 13.42
N THR A 68 6.58 7.31 13.33
CA THR A 68 6.07 7.87 12.07
C THR A 68 7.21 8.14 11.09
N LEU A 69 8.33 8.68 11.55
CA LEU A 69 9.51 8.91 10.72
C LEU A 69 10.11 7.57 10.22
N VAL A 70 10.25 6.58 11.10
CA VAL A 70 10.71 5.23 10.71
C VAL A 70 9.73 4.58 9.73
N CYS A 71 8.43 4.70 9.97
CA CYS A 71 7.39 4.25 9.04
C CYS A 71 7.53 4.95 7.67
N GLY A 72 7.83 6.25 7.67
CA GLY A 72 8.09 7.04 6.46
C GLY A 72 9.29 6.52 5.66
N VAL A 73 10.37 6.14 6.31
CA VAL A 73 11.53 5.52 5.64
C VAL A 73 11.10 4.24 4.91
N PHE A 74 10.39 3.33 5.59
CA PHE A 74 9.91 2.10 4.96
C PHE A 74 8.92 2.38 3.83
N LEU A 75 8.05 3.36 3.99
CA LEU A 75 7.07 3.76 2.97
C LEU A 75 7.78 4.27 1.70
N VAL A 76 8.78 5.13 1.84
CA VAL A 76 9.53 5.67 0.70
C VAL A 76 10.35 4.57 0.01
N LEU A 77 11.04 3.74 0.78
CA LEU A 77 11.77 2.58 0.25
C LEU A 77 10.83 1.61 -0.47
N ASN A 78 9.64 1.36 0.07
CA ASN A 78 8.63 0.57 -0.60
C ASN A 78 8.31 1.10 -2.01
N TRP A 79 8.05 2.39 -2.15
CA TRP A 79 7.73 3.00 -3.44
C TRP A 79 8.90 2.93 -4.42
N VAL A 80 10.11 3.30 -3.97
CA VAL A 80 11.31 3.27 -4.80
C VAL A 80 11.59 1.85 -5.29
N PHE A 81 11.57 0.87 -4.39
CA PHE A 81 11.81 -0.53 -4.76
C PHE A 81 10.74 -1.09 -5.68
N LEU A 82 9.45 -0.74 -5.47
CA LEU A 82 8.37 -1.19 -6.34
C LEU A 82 8.55 -0.65 -7.77
N PHE A 83 8.85 0.63 -7.89
CA PHE A 83 9.02 1.25 -9.21
C PHE A 83 10.31 0.77 -9.90
N LYS A 84 11.40 0.55 -9.16
CA LYS A 84 12.58 -0.14 -9.71
C LYS A 84 12.28 -1.56 -10.17
N ALA A 85 11.41 -2.28 -9.46
CA ALA A 85 10.95 -3.57 -9.95
C ALA A 85 10.17 -3.42 -11.28
N PHE A 86 9.34 -2.38 -11.43
CA PHE A 86 8.61 -2.12 -12.68
C PHE A 86 9.53 -1.75 -13.86
N GLU A 87 10.70 -1.15 -13.59
CA GLU A 87 11.71 -0.87 -14.61
C GLU A 87 12.44 -2.13 -15.04
N ALA A 88 12.65 -3.08 -14.11
CA ALA A 88 13.48 -4.27 -14.32
C ALA A 88 12.71 -5.51 -14.77
N MET A 89 11.38 -5.57 -14.51
CA MET A 89 10.53 -6.71 -14.86
C MET A 89 9.13 -6.25 -15.29
N SER A 90 8.29 -7.19 -15.74
CA SER A 90 6.90 -6.86 -16.05
C SER A 90 6.18 -6.38 -14.78
N ILE A 91 5.34 -5.35 -14.91
CA ILE A 91 4.55 -4.80 -13.80
C ILE A 91 3.76 -5.90 -13.11
N SER A 92 3.17 -6.80 -13.90
CA SER A 92 2.40 -7.92 -13.41
C SER A 92 3.23 -8.87 -12.52
N ALA A 93 4.45 -9.22 -12.93
CA ALA A 93 5.33 -10.06 -12.12
C ALA A 93 5.76 -9.35 -10.82
N ALA A 94 6.11 -8.06 -10.90
CA ALA A 94 6.46 -7.26 -9.72
C ALA A 94 5.30 -7.17 -8.73
N ILE A 95 4.06 -6.90 -9.19
CA ILE A 95 2.86 -6.86 -8.35
C ILE A 95 2.57 -8.22 -7.70
N SER A 96 2.79 -9.34 -8.43
CA SER A 96 2.60 -10.67 -7.86
C SER A 96 3.49 -10.91 -6.64
N ILE A 97 4.77 -10.52 -6.73
CA ILE A 97 5.72 -10.64 -5.62
C ILE A 97 5.37 -9.63 -4.51
N TYR A 98 5.01 -8.42 -4.88
CA TYR A 98 4.57 -7.38 -3.95
C TYR A 98 3.36 -7.82 -3.10
N ASN A 99 2.47 -8.60 -3.67
CA ASN A 99 1.32 -9.20 -2.98
C ASN A 99 1.69 -10.24 -1.90
N LEU A 100 2.97 -10.53 -1.67
CA LEU A 100 3.44 -11.22 -0.46
C LEU A 100 3.34 -10.34 0.80
N ALA A 101 3.25 -9.01 0.66
CA ALA A 101 3.18 -8.09 1.80
C ALA A 101 2.06 -8.43 2.80
N PRO A 102 0.82 -8.75 2.42
CA PRO A 102 -0.23 -9.18 3.34
C PRO A 102 0.15 -10.42 4.17
N ILE A 103 0.91 -11.35 3.60
CA ILE A 103 1.39 -12.55 4.31
C ILE A 103 2.42 -12.13 5.36
N PHE A 104 3.35 -11.25 5.01
CA PHE A 104 4.31 -10.69 5.98
C PHE A 104 3.60 -9.94 7.12
N VAL A 105 2.54 -9.16 6.81
CA VAL A 105 1.73 -8.46 7.83
C VAL A 105 1.08 -9.44 8.80
N LEU A 106 0.52 -10.54 8.31
CA LEU A 106 -0.07 -11.57 9.18
C LEU A 106 0.97 -12.21 10.08
N ILE A 107 2.14 -12.58 9.55
CA ILE A 107 3.23 -13.14 10.33
C ILE A 107 3.66 -12.16 11.44
N MET A 108 3.87 -10.88 11.09
CA MET A 108 4.25 -9.85 12.06
C MET A 108 3.15 -9.57 13.08
N GLY A 109 1.88 -9.55 12.67
CA GLY A 109 0.73 -9.39 13.57
C GLY A 109 0.68 -10.50 14.63
N THR A 110 0.93 -11.73 14.21
CA THR A 110 0.97 -12.89 15.14
C THR A 110 2.18 -12.82 16.07
N LEU A 111 3.38 -12.59 15.53
CA LEU A 111 4.63 -12.65 16.30
C LEU A 111 4.80 -11.48 17.27
N PHE A 112 4.43 -10.27 16.86
CA PHE A 112 4.76 -9.04 17.59
C PHE A 112 3.55 -8.36 18.25
N LEU A 113 2.34 -8.57 17.74
CA LEU A 113 1.11 -7.99 18.32
C LEU A 113 0.29 -9.01 19.10
N GLY A 114 0.68 -10.29 19.10
CA GLY A 114 -0.05 -11.35 19.77
C GLY A 114 -1.46 -11.58 19.21
N GLU A 115 -1.71 -11.18 17.95
CA GLU A 115 -3.00 -11.40 17.31
C GLU A 115 -3.22 -12.90 17.13
N ARG A 116 -4.29 -13.42 17.73
CA ARG A 116 -4.69 -14.82 17.54
C ARG A 116 -5.33 -14.99 16.18
N ILE A 117 -4.60 -15.64 15.28
CA ILE A 117 -5.07 -15.91 13.93
C ILE A 117 -5.48 -17.37 13.82
N ASN A 118 -6.73 -17.62 13.43
CA ASN A 118 -7.20 -18.97 13.12
C ASN A 118 -6.60 -19.43 11.78
N ILE A 119 -6.23 -20.70 11.68
CA ILE A 119 -5.72 -21.33 10.44
C ILE A 119 -6.62 -21.05 9.23
N GLN A 120 -7.93 -21.07 9.42
CA GLN A 120 -8.89 -20.77 8.36
C GLN A 120 -8.76 -19.32 7.85
N SER A 121 -8.39 -18.39 8.71
CA SER A 121 -8.16 -16.99 8.36
C SER A 121 -6.86 -16.81 7.58
N VAL A 122 -5.84 -17.56 7.94
CA VAL A 122 -4.59 -17.62 7.16
C VAL A 122 -4.86 -18.20 5.78
N LEU A 123 -5.63 -19.28 5.70
CA LEU A 123 -6.02 -19.90 4.44
C LEU A 123 -6.80 -18.91 3.54
N ALA A 124 -7.68 -18.08 4.11
CA ALA A 124 -8.40 -17.07 3.33
C ALA A 124 -7.45 -16.07 2.66
N VAL A 125 -6.42 -15.59 3.38
CA VAL A 125 -5.41 -14.67 2.81
C VAL A 125 -4.54 -15.39 1.78
N VAL A 126 -4.17 -16.65 2.03
CA VAL A 126 -3.43 -17.47 1.05
C VAL A 126 -4.27 -17.68 -0.22
N VAL A 127 -5.57 -17.93 -0.11
CA VAL A 127 -6.48 -18.03 -1.25
C VAL A 127 -6.54 -16.70 -2.02
N CYS A 128 -6.64 -15.56 -1.34
CA CYS A 128 -6.56 -14.25 -2.00
C CYS A 128 -5.23 -14.07 -2.73
N PHE A 129 -4.11 -14.46 -2.10
CA PHE A 129 -2.78 -14.38 -2.71
C PHE A 129 -2.69 -15.26 -3.97
N LEU A 130 -3.12 -16.52 -3.91
CA LEU A 130 -3.17 -17.40 -5.08
C LEU A 130 -4.08 -16.83 -6.17
N GLY A 131 -5.22 -16.26 -5.77
CA GLY A 131 -6.11 -15.55 -6.68
C GLY A 131 -5.40 -14.36 -7.36
N SER A 132 -4.60 -13.57 -6.65
CA SER A 132 -3.86 -12.46 -7.24
C SER A 132 -2.79 -12.93 -8.23
N LEU A 133 -2.14 -14.07 -7.99
CA LEU A 133 -1.22 -14.68 -8.95
C LEU A 133 -1.93 -15.07 -10.26
N PHE A 134 -3.14 -15.60 -10.17
CA PHE A 134 -3.93 -15.95 -11.36
C PHE A 134 -4.39 -14.68 -12.11
N VAL A 135 -4.81 -13.64 -11.40
CA VAL A 135 -5.22 -12.35 -12.00
C VAL A 135 -4.07 -11.72 -12.77
N VAL A 136 -2.90 -11.70 -12.19
CA VAL A 136 -1.70 -11.12 -12.80
C VAL A 136 -1.19 -11.95 -13.99
N GLY A 137 -1.45 -13.24 -14.00
CA GLY A 137 -1.08 -14.17 -15.07
C GLY A 137 0.21 -14.93 -14.78
N ILE A 138 0.08 -16.22 -14.55
CA ILE A 138 1.21 -17.15 -14.28
C ILE A 138 2.14 -17.28 -15.50
N GLU A 139 1.66 -16.96 -16.69
CA GLU A 139 2.43 -17.07 -17.94
C GLU A 139 3.68 -16.20 -18.00
N GLN A 140 3.76 -15.21 -17.11
CA GLN A 140 4.91 -14.30 -17.02
C GLN A 140 6.13 -14.92 -16.30
N PHE A 141 5.97 -16.07 -15.66
CA PHE A 141 7.03 -16.77 -14.92
C PHE A 141 7.79 -17.81 -15.78
N LYS A 142 7.90 -17.62 -17.09
CA LYS A 142 8.42 -18.62 -18.04
C LYS A 142 9.92 -18.95 -17.93
N SER A 143 10.70 -18.22 -17.12
CA SER A 143 12.14 -18.49 -16.97
C SER A 143 12.63 -18.10 -15.58
N VAL A 144 13.10 -19.10 -14.84
CA VAL A 144 13.61 -18.94 -13.46
C VAL A 144 14.91 -18.12 -13.43
N ASP A 145 15.79 -18.29 -14.43
CA ASP A 145 17.08 -17.59 -14.48
C ASP A 145 16.94 -16.09 -14.75
N ASN A 146 16.00 -15.70 -15.61
CA ASN A 146 15.65 -14.30 -15.80
C ASN A 146 14.92 -13.69 -14.60
N PHE A 147 14.19 -14.50 -13.85
CA PHE A 147 13.42 -14.09 -12.69
C PHE A 147 14.30 -13.64 -11.51
N LEU A 148 15.37 -14.38 -11.20
CA LEU A 148 16.29 -14.05 -10.10
C LEU A 148 17.16 -12.82 -10.39
N ASN A 149 17.48 -12.57 -11.66
CA ASN A 149 18.39 -11.50 -12.08
C ASN A 149 17.68 -10.18 -12.43
N SER A 150 16.35 -10.16 -12.56
CA SER A 150 15.60 -9.05 -13.16
C SER A 150 14.56 -8.42 -12.25
N GLY A 151 14.95 -7.73 -11.19
CA GLY A 151 14.02 -6.97 -10.39
C GLY A 151 13.31 -7.73 -9.26
N PHE A 152 13.47 -9.06 -9.16
CA PHE A 152 12.88 -9.88 -8.08
C PHE A 152 13.24 -9.38 -6.69
N ILE A 153 14.51 -9.03 -6.49
CA ILE A 153 14.99 -8.53 -5.20
C ILE A 153 14.31 -7.20 -4.83
N TRP A 154 14.10 -6.33 -5.83
CA TRP A 154 13.41 -5.06 -5.60
C TRP A 154 11.94 -5.28 -5.23
N ALA A 155 11.25 -6.20 -5.90
CA ALA A 155 9.86 -6.53 -5.60
C ALA A 155 9.69 -7.15 -4.20
N ILE A 156 10.58 -8.07 -3.77
CA ILE A 156 10.58 -8.64 -2.42
C ILE A 156 10.89 -7.58 -1.35
N LEU A 157 11.92 -6.75 -1.58
CA LEU A 157 12.25 -5.65 -0.66
C LEU A 157 11.08 -4.67 -0.53
N SER A 158 10.41 -4.37 -1.65
CA SER A 158 9.20 -3.56 -1.65
C SER A 158 8.09 -4.19 -0.82
N ALA A 159 7.79 -5.48 -1.03
CA ALA A 159 6.77 -6.20 -0.25
C ALA A 159 7.08 -6.19 1.26
N PHE A 160 8.34 -6.40 1.62
CA PHE A 160 8.78 -6.32 3.02
C PHE A 160 8.63 -4.91 3.59
N CYS A 161 9.09 -3.87 2.86
CA CYS A 161 8.96 -2.48 3.29
C CYS A 161 7.49 -2.07 3.43
N TYR A 162 6.60 -2.54 2.54
CA TYR A 162 5.17 -2.31 2.66
C TYR A 162 4.57 -2.96 3.90
N ALA A 163 4.94 -4.21 4.17
CA ALA A 163 4.52 -4.89 5.38
C ALA A 163 5.00 -4.17 6.65
N MET A 164 6.25 -3.69 6.68
CA MET A 164 6.76 -2.87 7.77
C MET A 164 5.99 -1.55 7.91
N THR A 165 5.65 -0.90 6.81
CA THR A 165 4.82 0.32 6.81
C THR A 165 3.45 0.05 7.43
N MET A 166 2.79 -1.04 7.05
CA MET A 166 1.49 -1.43 7.62
C MET A 166 1.60 -1.78 9.11
N PHE A 167 2.61 -2.56 9.48
CA PHE A 167 2.85 -2.97 10.86
C PHE A 167 3.15 -1.78 11.78
N ILE A 168 4.09 -0.91 11.41
CA ILE A 168 4.43 0.28 12.19
C ILE A 168 3.27 1.28 12.17
N GLY A 169 2.67 1.53 11.00
CA GLY A 169 1.55 2.45 10.82
C GLY A 169 0.33 2.11 11.66
N LYS A 170 0.03 0.81 11.85
CA LYS A 170 -1.03 0.34 12.73
C LYS A 170 -0.80 0.74 14.20
N ASN A 171 0.44 0.82 14.62
CA ASN A 171 0.83 1.16 15.99
C ASN A 171 0.98 2.68 16.25
N ILE A 172 0.74 3.53 15.26
CA ILE A 172 0.70 4.99 15.41
C ILE A 172 -0.74 5.37 15.75
N GLN A 173 -1.03 5.69 17.02
CA GLN A 173 -2.40 5.90 17.50
C GLN A 173 -2.69 7.35 17.90
N GLN A 174 -1.69 8.10 18.34
CA GLN A 174 -1.86 9.45 18.89
C GLN A 174 -1.83 10.54 17.81
N LEU A 175 -0.95 10.38 16.81
CA LEU A 175 -0.90 11.32 15.70
C LEU A 175 -2.07 11.13 14.75
N SER A 176 -2.66 12.22 14.26
CA SER A 176 -3.70 12.16 13.22
C SER A 176 -3.16 11.55 11.92
N SER A 177 -4.05 11.10 11.04
CA SER A 177 -3.64 10.59 9.73
C SER A 177 -3.04 11.69 8.85
N TYR A 178 -3.44 12.96 9.06
CA TYR A 178 -2.83 14.13 8.42
C TYR A 178 -1.36 14.27 8.82
N ALA A 179 -1.10 14.35 10.14
CA ALA A 179 0.27 14.48 10.67
C ALA A 179 1.13 13.28 10.29
N THR A 180 0.57 12.07 10.37
CA THR A 180 1.29 10.83 10.01
C THR A 180 1.75 10.88 8.56
N THR A 181 0.84 11.08 7.61
CA THR A 181 1.21 11.06 6.18
C THR A 181 2.08 12.27 5.82
N PHE A 182 1.81 13.45 6.40
CA PHE A 182 2.64 14.63 6.24
C PHE A 182 4.10 14.40 6.64
N LEU A 183 4.36 13.85 7.84
CA LEU A 183 5.71 13.55 8.30
C LEU A 183 6.39 12.49 7.42
N GLN A 184 5.66 11.47 6.98
CA GLN A 184 6.21 10.42 6.11
C GLN A 184 6.61 10.96 4.74
N THR A 185 5.81 11.85 4.15
CA THR A 185 6.13 12.45 2.86
C THR A 185 7.28 13.46 2.97
N ILE A 186 7.41 14.17 4.10
CA ILE A 186 8.60 14.99 4.39
C ILE A 186 9.87 14.11 4.41
N VAL A 187 9.83 12.95 5.06
CA VAL A 187 10.95 11.99 5.02
C VAL A 187 11.31 11.65 3.58
N GLY A 188 10.32 11.41 2.72
CA GLY A 188 10.54 11.13 1.30
C GLY A 188 11.24 12.27 0.57
N ILE A 189 10.84 13.51 0.81
CA ILE A 189 11.50 14.68 0.22
C ILE A 189 12.99 14.71 0.61
N PHE A 190 13.30 14.59 1.91
CA PHE A 190 14.70 14.65 2.37
C PHE A 190 15.54 13.45 1.90
N MET A 191 14.95 12.25 1.80
CA MET A 191 15.66 11.07 1.34
C MET A 191 15.99 11.13 -0.16
N LEU A 192 15.09 11.70 -0.97
CA LEU A 192 15.22 11.65 -2.42
C LEU A 192 15.80 12.91 -3.03
N ALA A 193 15.70 14.07 -2.36
CA ALA A 193 16.26 15.33 -2.84
C ALA A 193 17.72 15.28 -3.32
N PRO A 194 18.64 14.55 -2.64
CA PRO A 194 20.04 14.46 -3.10
C PRO A 194 20.26 13.53 -4.29
N ILE A 195 19.27 12.71 -4.65
CA ILE A 195 19.40 11.65 -5.67
C ILE A 195 18.73 12.08 -6.98
N VAL A 196 17.62 12.84 -6.88
CA VAL A 196 16.78 13.20 -8.02
C VAL A 196 17.39 14.34 -8.83
N SER A 197 17.49 14.12 -10.14
CA SER A 197 17.90 15.17 -11.09
C SER A 197 16.70 16.05 -11.45
N MET A 198 16.78 17.36 -11.20
CA MET A 198 15.74 18.31 -11.59
C MET A 198 15.58 18.42 -13.12
N ALA A 199 16.59 18.01 -13.89
CA ALA A 199 16.51 17.98 -15.34
C ALA A 199 15.43 17.02 -15.88
N GLU A 200 15.05 15.99 -15.10
CA GLU A 200 13.98 15.06 -15.49
C GLU A 200 12.60 15.73 -15.63
N PHE A 201 12.39 16.85 -14.96
CA PHE A 201 11.14 17.60 -15.03
C PHE A 201 11.11 18.63 -16.18
N SER A 202 12.21 18.79 -16.92
CA SER A 202 12.28 19.68 -18.05
C SER A 202 11.71 19.00 -19.31
N GLY A 203 10.94 19.78 -20.12
CA GLY A 203 10.39 19.27 -21.38
C GLY A 203 9.17 18.34 -21.26
N LEU A 204 8.64 18.14 -20.06
CA LEU A 204 7.43 17.35 -19.85
C LEU A 204 6.21 18.05 -20.46
N SER A 205 5.34 17.25 -21.10
CA SER A 205 4.06 17.71 -21.63
C SER A 205 3.06 18.05 -20.50
N THR A 206 2.03 18.82 -20.82
CA THR A 206 0.91 19.06 -19.90
C THR A 206 0.28 17.75 -19.42
N THR A 207 0.19 16.76 -20.29
CA THR A 207 -0.35 15.44 -19.96
C THR A 207 0.51 14.74 -18.92
N ASN A 208 1.85 14.74 -19.06
CA ASN A 208 2.76 14.17 -18.05
C ASN A 208 2.53 14.84 -16.69
N TRP A 209 2.46 16.17 -16.65
CA TRP A 209 2.21 16.92 -15.42
C TRP A 209 0.86 16.59 -14.79
N LEU A 210 -0.21 16.42 -15.55
CA LEU A 210 -1.51 16.00 -15.00
C LEU A 210 -1.42 14.62 -14.32
N TYR A 211 -0.71 13.67 -14.91
CA TYR A 211 -0.50 12.36 -14.30
C TYR A 211 0.40 12.44 -13.07
N ILE A 212 1.47 13.22 -13.11
CA ILE A 212 2.35 13.46 -11.95
C ILE A 212 1.55 14.06 -10.79
N LEU A 213 0.79 15.12 -11.03
CA LEU A 213 -0.04 15.77 -10.01
C LEU A 213 -1.15 14.84 -9.50
N GLY A 214 -1.78 14.08 -10.39
CA GLY A 214 -2.76 13.07 -10.01
C GLY A 214 -2.19 12.00 -9.08
N THR A 215 -0.98 11.49 -9.38
CA THR A 215 -0.31 10.55 -8.47
C THR A 215 0.08 11.19 -7.14
N GLY A 216 0.47 12.44 -7.14
CA GLY A 216 0.86 13.18 -5.93
C GLY A 216 -0.33 13.50 -5.03
N PHE A 217 -1.34 14.19 -5.54
CA PHE A 217 -2.49 14.64 -4.76
C PHE A 217 -3.46 13.50 -4.42
N ILE A 218 -3.82 12.69 -5.41
CA ILE A 218 -4.81 11.63 -5.23
C ILE A 218 -4.16 10.40 -4.61
N HIS A 219 -3.24 9.72 -5.34
CA HIS A 219 -2.69 8.43 -4.90
C HIS A 219 -1.75 8.53 -3.71
N THR A 220 -1.16 9.69 -3.44
CA THR A 220 -0.28 9.87 -2.28
C THR A 220 -0.95 10.68 -1.18
N GLY A 221 -1.49 11.83 -1.48
CA GLY A 221 -2.15 12.67 -0.47
C GLY A 221 -3.42 12.04 0.07
N PHE A 222 -4.47 12.00 -0.74
CA PHE A 222 -5.80 11.58 -0.32
C PHE A 222 -5.86 10.09 0.05
N VAL A 223 -5.28 9.21 -0.77
CA VAL A 223 -5.34 7.75 -0.56
C VAL A 223 -4.60 7.34 0.70
N TYR A 224 -3.40 7.86 0.97
CA TYR A 224 -2.67 7.51 2.20
C TYR A 224 -3.30 8.08 3.46
N TYR A 225 -3.98 9.22 3.38
CA TYR A 225 -4.85 9.67 4.48
C TYR A 225 -5.93 8.65 4.82
N LEU A 226 -6.68 8.16 3.82
CA LEU A 226 -7.69 7.12 4.02
C LEU A 226 -7.07 5.81 4.51
N PHE A 227 -5.95 5.41 3.91
CA PHE A 227 -5.23 4.20 4.25
C PHE A 227 -4.81 4.16 5.73
N PHE A 228 -4.07 5.17 6.20
CA PHE A 228 -3.63 5.19 7.59
C PHE A 228 -4.78 5.41 8.58
N ASN A 229 -5.83 6.15 8.19
CA ASN A 229 -7.02 6.29 9.04
C ASN A 229 -7.79 4.98 9.20
N SER A 230 -7.82 4.14 8.17
CA SER A 230 -8.48 2.82 8.20
C SER A 230 -7.60 1.75 8.84
N LEU A 231 -6.31 1.72 8.53
CA LEU A 231 -5.34 0.74 8.99
C LEU A 231 -5.32 0.59 10.53
N ARG A 232 -5.40 1.71 11.24
CA ARG A 232 -5.39 1.74 12.72
C ARG A 232 -6.64 1.14 13.35
N LYS A 233 -7.75 1.12 12.62
CA LYS A 233 -9.09 0.73 13.11
C LYS A 233 -9.48 -0.69 12.70
N LEU A 234 -8.65 -1.33 11.89
CA LEU A 234 -8.92 -2.67 11.36
C LEU A 234 -7.91 -3.69 11.90
N PRO A 235 -8.37 -4.93 12.18
CA PRO A 235 -7.47 -6.05 12.45
C PRO A 235 -6.52 -6.32 11.29
N ALA A 236 -5.32 -6.84 11.57
CA ALA A 236 -4.33 -7.18 10.53
C ALA A 236 -4.90 -8.13 9.47
N LEU A 237 -5.68 -9.14 9.90
CA LEU A 237 -6.34 -10.08 9.01
C LEU A 237 -7.25 -9.37 7.99
N VAL A 238 -8.12 -8.46 8.45
CA VAL A 238 -9.05 -7.73 7.58
C VAL A 238 -8.28 -6.82 6.63
N THR A 239 -7.28 -6.13 7.14
CA THR A 239 -6.41 -5.28 6.31
C THR A 239 -5.70 -6.11 5.23
N SER A 240 -5.10 -7.24 5.61
CA SER A 240 -4.40 -8.13 4.69
C SER A 240 -5.30 -8.68 3.58
N ALA A 241 -6.56 -9.00 3.89
CA ALA A 241 -7.52 -9.44 2.88
C ALA A 241 -7.93 -8.29 1.95
N LEU A 242 -8.21 -7.10 2.50
CA LEU A 242 -8.69 -5.96 1.71
C LEU A 242 -7.62 -5.38 0.76
N VAL A 243 -6.33 -5.59 1.03
CA VAL A 243 -5.25 -5.21 0.10
C VAL A 243 -5.43 -5.85 -1.28
N PHE A 244 -6.01 -7.05 -1.35
CA PHE A 244 -6.25 -7.73 -2.63
C PHE A 244 -7.38 -7.11 -3.49
N VAL A 245 -8.02 -6.03 -3.04
CA VAL A 245 -8.89 -5.20 -3.90
C VAL A 245 -8.07 -4.48 -4.98
N ASP A 246 -6.82 -4.13 -4.70
CA ASP A 246 -5.90 -3.48 -5.64
C ASP A 246 -5.78 -4.27 -6.98
N PRO A 247 -5.34 -5.54 -7.03
CA PRO A 247 -5.24 -6.29 -8.28
C PRO A 247 -6.59 -6.50 -8.98
N LEU A 248 -7.71 -6.54 -8.23
CA LEU A 248 -9.04 -6.62 -8.84
C LEU A 248 -9.37 -5.36 -9.64
N VAL A 249 -9.03 -4.19 -9.10
CA VAL A 249 -9.27 -2.93 -9.80
C VAL A 249 -8.30 -2.77 -10.96
N ALA A 250 -7.05 -3.19 -10.81
CA ALA A 250 -6.07 -3.16 -11.90
C ALA A 250 -6.58 -3.92 -13.12
N ILE A 251 -7.04 -5.18 -12.95
CA ILE A 251 -7.59 -5.96 -14.09
C ILE A 251 -8.90 -5.36 -14.63
N LEU A 252 -9.75 -4.79 -13.76
CA LEU A 252 -10.97 -4.13 -14.21
C LEU A 252 -10.66 -2.94 -15.14
N LEU A 253 -9.64 -2.16 -14.80
CA LEU A 253 -9.19 -1.04 -15.64
C LEU A 253 -8.60 -1.53 -16.96
N ASP A 254 -7.83 -2.62 -16.95
CA ASP A 254 -7.32 -3.24 -18.17
C ASP A 254 -8.47 -3.68 -19.09
N VAL A 255 -9.53 -4.29 -18.53
CA VAL A 255 -10.72 -4.70 -19.29
C VAL A 255 -11.46 -3.49 -19.88
N VAL A 256 -11.69 -2.45 -19.06
CA VAL A 256 -12.54 -1.31 -19.46
C VAL A 256 -11.78 -0.34 -20.37
N ILE A 257 -10.50 -0.05 -20.09
CA ILE A 257 -9.72 0.95 -20.80
C ILE A 257 -8.97 0.34 -21.99
N LEU A 258 -8.37 -0.86 -21.80
CA LEU A 258 -7.54 -1.49 -22.80
C LEU A 258 -8.30 -2.56 -23.62
N ASN A 259 -9.60 -2.76 -23.37
CA ASN A 259 -10.42 -3.82 -23.96
C ASN A 259 -9.81 -5.22 -23.79
N PHE A 260 -9.09 -5.41 -22.69
CA PHE A 260 -8.47 -6.69 -22.35
C PHE A 260 -9.55 -7.74 -22.05
N ARG A 261 -9.35 -8.98 -22.51
CA ARG A 261 -10.25 -10.09 -22.23
C ARG A 261 -9.58 -11.05 -21.24
N PRO A 262 -10.08 -11.11 -19.99
CA PRO A 262 -9.50 -12.01 -18.99
C PRO A 262 -9.61 -13.47 -19.43
N SER A 263 -8.54 -14.21 -19.20
CA SER A 263 -8.53 -15.67 -19.38
C SER A 263 -9.36 -16.36 -18.28
N TRP A 264 -9.68 -17.64 -18.47
CA TRP A 264 -10.37 -18.45 -17.47
C TRP A 264 -9.61 -18.51 -16.12
N LEU A 265 -8.28 -18.54 -16.15
CA LEU A 265 -7.47 -18.51 -14.94
C LEU A 265 -7.60 -17.17 -14.19
N GLN A 266 -7.65 -16.06 -14.93
CA GLN A 266 -7.85 -14.75 -14.33
C GLN A 266 -9.25 -14.60 -13.72
N LEU A 267 -10.30 -15.13 -14.39
CA LEU A 267 -11.65 -15.17 -13.81
C LEU A 267 -11.70 -16.03 -12.54
N LEU A 268 -11.03 -17.17 -12.53
CA LEU A 268 -10.89 -18.02 -11.33
C LEU A 268 -10.13 -17.25 -10.21
N GLY A 269 -9.07 -16.52 -10.56
CA GLY A 269 -8.33 -15.66 -9.63
C GLY A 269 -9.21 -14.59 -8.99
N ILE A 270 -10.04 -13.92 -9.79
CA ILE A 270 -11.03 -12.95 -9.30
C ILE A 270 -11.99 -13.61 -8.30
N ALA A 271 -12.51 -14.81 -8.62
CA ALA A 271 -13.39 -15.55 -7.72
C ALA A 271 -12.72 -15.93 -6.39
N PHE A 272 -11.43 -16.31 -6.41
CA PHE A 272 -10.65 -16.60 -5.20
C PHE A 272 -10.47 -15.36 -4.34
N ILE A 273 -10.14 -14.20 -4.93
CA ILE A 273 -9.98 -12.96 -4.19
C ILE A 273 -11.30 -12.57 -3.52
N PHE A 274 -12.41 -12.53 -4.26
CA PHE A 274 -13.73 -12.22 -3.70
C PHE A 274 -14.13 -13.20 -2.60
N GLY A 275 -13.95 -14.51 -2.82
CA GLY A 275 -14.25 -15.53 -1.83
C GLY A 275 -13.45 -15.34 -0.53
N GLY A 276 -12.16 -15.11 -0.63
CA GLY A 276 -11.29 -14.86 0.53
C GLY A 276 -11.63 -13.57 1.28
N ILE A 277 -11.91 -12.47 0.57
CA ILE A 277 -12.33 -11.19 1.16
C ILE A 277 -13.67 -11.37 1.91
N ILE A 278 -14.69 -11.92 1.23
CA ILE A 278 -16.03 -12.15 1.82
C ILE A 278 -15.92 -13.02 3.06
N TYR A 279 -15.17 -14.13 2.97
CA TYR A 279 -14.95 -15.02 4.11
C TYR A 279 -14.34 -14.26 5.31
N THR A 280 -13.32 -13.43 5.06
CA THR A 280 -12.64 -12.66 6.10
C THR A 280 -13.54 -11.59 6.72
N LEU A 281 -14.43 -10.98 5.93
CA LEU A 281 -15.35 -9.95 6.42
C LEU A 281 -16.54 -10.54 7.20
N LEU A 282 -17.00 -11.75 6.87
CA LEU A 282 -18.14 -12.39 7.51
C LEU A 282 -17.78 -13.11 8.81
N LYS A 283 -16.54 -13.58 8.97
CA LYS A 283 -16.12 -14.20 10.23
C LYS A 283 -15.84 -13.18 11.32
N PRO A 284 -16.36 -13.40 12.54
CA PRO A 284 -15.96 -12.57 13.68
C PRO A 284 -14.46 -12.77 13.93
N VAL A 285 -13.70 -11.69 13.88
CA VAL A 285 -12.30 -11.69 14.31
C VAL A 285 -12.29 -12.02 15.82
N PRO A 286 -11.55 -13.04 16.28
CA PRO A 286 -11.41 -13.28 17.71
C PRO A 286 -10.86 -11.98 18.34
N GLN A 287 -11.62 -11.35 19.22
CA GLN A 287 -11.09 -10.26 20.02
C GLN A 287 -9.93 -10.82 20.82
N ALA A 288 -8.73 -10.24 20.68
CA ALA A 288 -7.67 -10.47 21.64
C ALA A 288 -8.28 -10.21 23.04
N ALA A 289 -8.24 -11.19 23.90
CA ALA A 289 -8.62 -10.99 25.29
C ALA A 289 -7.73 -9.85 25.79
N VAL A 290 -8.33 -8.69 26.02
CA VAL A 290 -7.72 -7.63 26.81
C VAL A 290 -7.58 -8.27 28.18
N ASP A 291 -6.40 -8.81 28.48
CA ASP A 291 -6.06 -9.29 29.81
C ASP A 291 -6.32 -8.13 30.75
N ASN A 292 -7.37 -8.29 31.53
CA ASN A 292 -7.72 -7.47 32.67
C ASN A 292 -6.59 -7.58 33.69
N LYS A 293 -5.49 -6.82 33.50
CA LYS A 293 -4.47 -6.59 34.52
C LYS A 293 -4.93 -5.60 35.60
N SER A 294 -6.23 -5.51 35.82
CA SER A 294 -6.80 -4.69 36.90
C SER A 294 -7.14 -5.46 38.17
N ASP A 295 -6.92 -6.79 38.22
CA ASP A 295 -7.30 -7.60 39.38
C ASP A 295 -6.09 -8.14 40.20
N LEU A 296 -4.92 -7.52 40.08
CA LEU A 296 -3.78 -7.78 40.97
C LEU A 296 -3.08 -6.46 41.33
N ALA A 297 -3.75 -5.68 42.19
CA ALA A 297 -3.13 -4.66 43.04
C ALA A 297 -3.90 -4.57 44.36
#